data_bfd01392adcb2ae3f10948ae6719ce62
#
_entry.id   bfd01392adcb2ae3f10948ae6719ce62
#
_cell.length_a   1.000
_cell.length_b   1.000
_cell.length_c   1.000
_cell.angle_alpha   90.00
_cell.angle_beta   90.00
_cell.angle_gamma   90.00
#
_symmetry.space_group_name_H-M   'P 1'
#
loop_
_entity.id
_entity.type
_entity.pdbx_description
1 polymer ?
#
loop_
_entity_poly.entity_id
_entity_poly.type
_entity_poly.pdbx_seq_one_letter_code
_entity_poly.pdbx_strand_id
1 'polypeptide(L)'
;QNHRVGLFDAFLIKENHIKAAGGISNAIKKAKKVNNSARIEIEVETIDELKDALEHEPDWILLDNCSISDMVRAVKIAKQKAKLEASGGISDADNLLEIAKTGVDFISMGELTKNIKAVDLSLLLD
;
A
#
# COMPACT_ATOMS: atom_id res chain seq x y z
N GLN A 1 -19.37 -3.71 19.70
CA GLN A 1 -18.82 -3.76 19.17
C GLN A 1 -18.08 -4.01 18.58
N ASN A 2 -18.07 -4.40 18.53
CA ASN A 2 -17.23 -4.69 18.01
C ASN A 2 -16.81 -4.86 17.09
N HIS A 3 -17.35 -5.27 16.79
CA HIS A 3 -17.13 -5.29 15.55
C HIS A 3 -15.95 -5.07 14.97
N ARG A 4 -15.79 -4.77 15.08
CA ARG A 4 -14.51 -4.23 14.76
C ARG A 4 -13.36 -5.13 15.11
N VAL A 5 -13.66 -6.27 15.59
CA VAL A 5 -12.66 -7.30 15.86
C VAL A 5 -11.87 -7.58 14.59
N GLY A 6 -12.55 -7.71 13.46
CA GLY A 6 -11.88 -7.98 12.21
C GLY A 6 -10.98 -6.84 11.75
N LEU A 7 -11.17 -5.65 12.31
CA LEU A 7 -10.35 -4.51 11.92
C LEU A 7 -8.90 -4.65 12.33
N PHE A 8 -8.62 -5.49 13.31
CA PHE A 8 -7.29 -5.62 13.82
C PHE A 8 -6.53 -6.81 13.25
N ASP A 9 -7.21 -7.61 12.46
CA ASP A 9 -6.59 -8.76 11.85
C ASP A 9 -6.03 -8.33 10.50
N ALA A 10 -4.79 -7.86 10.53
CA ALA A 10 -4.09 -7.44 9.33
C ALA A 10 -2.65 -7.92 9.40
N PHE A 11 -2.12 -8.36 8.27
CA PHE A 11 -0.72 -8.74 8.16
C PHE A 11 0.00 -7.74 7.27
N LEU A 12 1.08 -7.16 7.77
CA LEU A 12 1.95 -6.31 6.96
C LEU A 12 3.17 -7.14 6.57
N ILE A 13 3.27 -7.43 5.29
CA ILE A 13 4.35 -8.26 4.74
C ILE A 13 5.43 -7.32 4.19
N LYS A 14 6.58 -7.32 4.85
CA LYS A 14 7.72 -6.50 4.46
C LYS A 14 8.75 -7.33 3.70
N GLU A 15 9.75 -6.65 3.16
CA GLU A 15 10.79 -7.29 2.37
C GLU A 15 11.44 -8.48 3.07
N ASN A 16 11.76 -8.34 4.35
CA ASN A 16 12.39 -9.42 5.10
C ASN A 16 11.48 -10.64 5.23
N HIS A 17 10.17 -10.42 5.34
CA HIS A 17 9.21 -11.52 5.39
C HIS A 17 9.13 -12.24 4.05
N ILE A 18 9.20 -11.47 2.98
CA ILE A 18 9.15 -12.03 1.62
C ILE A 18 10.36 -12.91 1.38
N LYS A 19 11.55 -12.44 1.76
CA LYS A 19 12.77 -13.22 1.64
C LYS A 19 12.72 -14.50 2.46
N ALA A 20 12.25 -14.39 3.69
CA ALA A 20 12.16 -15.55 4.58
C ALA A 20 11.18 -16.59 4.06
N ALA A 21 10.12 -16.15 3.40
CA ALA A 21 9.10 -17.05 2.88
C ALA A 21 9.48 -17.65 1.52
N GLY A 22 10.45 -17.07 0.84
CA GLY A 22 10.85 -17.54 -0.48
C GLY A 22 10.11 -16.87 -1.62
N GLY A 23 9.55 -15.67 -1.40
CA GLY A 23 8.89 -14.90 -2.42
C GLY A 23 7.55 -14.35 -1.98
N ILE A 24 7.02 -13.44 -2.77
CA ILE A 24 5.76 -12.76 -2.48
C ILE A 24 4.59 -13.74 -2.42
N SER A 25 4.52 -14.65 -3.37
CA SER A 25 3.45 -15.66 -3.40
C SER A 25 3.41 -16.48 -2.12
N ASN A 26 4.58 -16.99 -1.71
CA ASN A 26 4.67 -17.80 -0.50
C ASN A 26 4.33 -17.01 0.75
N ALA A 27 4.77 -15.75 0.81
CA ALA A 27 4.49 -14.88 1.95
C ALA A 27 2.99 -14.66 2.13
N ILE A 28 2.30 -14.36 1.04
CA ILE A 28 0.86 -14.14 1.08
C ILE A 28 0.12 -15.43 1.44
N LYS A 29 0.53 -16.56 0.87
CA LYS A 29 -0.08 -17.84 1.18
C LYS A 29 0.06 -18.20 2.65
N LYS A 30 1.24 -17.96 3.23
CA LYS A 30 1.46 -18.21 4.64
C LYS A 30 0.57 -17.37 5.53
N ALA A 31 0.44 -16.08 5.20
CA ALA A 31 -0.42 -15.18 5.95
C ALA A 31 -1.87 -15.65 5.91
N LYS A 32 -2.34 -16.04 4.73
CA LYS A 32 -3.72 -16.52 4.57
C LYS A 32 -3.98 -17.83 5.30
N LYS A 33 -2.97 -18.66 5.47
CA LYS A 33 -3.11 -19.88 6.25
C LYS A 33 -3.31 -19.59 7.73
N VAL A 34 -2.67 -18.53 8.23
CA VAL A 34 -2.82 -18.15 9.63
C VAL A 34 -4.21 -17.59 9.88
N ASN A 35 -4.68 -16.70 8.99
CA ASN A 35 -6.02 -16.14 9.11
C ASN A 35 -6.49 -15.72 7.72
N ASN A 36 -7.36 -16.54 7.13
CA ASN A 36 -7.84 -16.31 5.78
C ASN A 36 -8.68 -15.04 5.63
N SER A 37 -9.22 -14.54 6.72
CA SER A 37 -10.06 -13.34 6.68
C SER A 37 -9.29 -12.07 7.06
N ALA A 38 -8.01 -12.17 7.39
CA ALA A 38 -7.20 -11.00 7.74
C ALA A 38 -6.90 -10.18 6.50
N ARG A 39 -6.77 -8.87 6.69
CA ARG A 39 -6.35 -7.98 5.61
C ARG A 39 -4.87 -8.18 5.33
N ILE A 40 -4.53 -8.32 4.07
CA ILE A 40 -3.14 -8.50 3.64
C ILE A 40 -2.62 -7.19 3.09
N GLU A 41 -1.56 -6.67 3.71
CA GLU A 41 -0.84 -5.49 3.25
C GLU A 41 0.57 -5.91 2.89
N ILE A 42 1.05 -5.48 1.74
CA ILE A 42 2.39 -5.87 1.30
C ILE A 42 3.17 -4.65 0.82
N GLU A 43 4.44 -4.61 1.19
CA GLU A 43 5.34 -3.51 0.85
C GLU A 43 6.11 -3.87 -0.42
N VAL A 44 6.10 -2.97 -1.40
CA VAL A 44 6.83 -3.16 -2.65
C VAL A 44 7.65 -1.91 -2.96
N GLU A 45 8.75 -2.10 -3.69
CA GLU A 45 9.63 -1.00 -4.06
C GLU A 45 9.71 -0.80 -5.57
N THR A 46 9.28 -1.79 -6.35
CA THR A 46 9.37 -1.73 -7.81
C THR A 46 8.06 -2.08 -8.47
N ILE A 47 7.92 -1.68 -9.72
CA ILE A 47 6.73 -2.02 -10.50
C ILE A 47 6.61 -3.54 -10.71
N ASP A 48 7.73 -4.22 -10.88
CA ASP A 48 7.71 -5.68 -11.02
C ASP A 48 7.18 -6.36 -9.77
N GLU A 49 7.59 -5.89 -8.60
CA GLU A 49 7.07 -6.40 -7.33
C GLU A 49 5.58 -6.11 -7.19
N LEU A 50 5.15 -4.92 -7.64
CA LEU A 50 3.74 -4.56 -7.62
C LEU A 50 2.92 -5.53 -8.45
N LYS A 51 3.37 -5.83 -9.67
CA LYS A 51 2.66 -6.75 -10.56
C LYS A 51 2.56 -8.14 -9.96
N ASP A 52 3.65 -8.60 -9.37
CA ASP A 52 3.68 -9.90 -8.71
C ASP A 52 2.71 -9.94 -7.53
N ALA A 53 2.72 -8.89 -6.72
CA ALA A 53 1.82 -8.82 -5.58
C ALA A 53 0.35 -8.82 -6.01
N LEU A 54 0.02 -8.08 -7.06
CA LEU A 54 -1.37 -7.99 -7.53
C LEU A 54 -1.93 -9.33 -8.01
N GLU A 55 -1.07 -10.24 -8.45
CA GLU A 55 -1.52 -11.57 -8.87
C GLU A 55 -2.08 -12.37 -7.70
N HIS A 56 -1.73 -12.01 -6.48
CA HIS A 56 -2.14 -12.75 -5.29
C HIS A 56 -3.19 -12.01 -4.47
N GLU A 57 -3.77 -10.97 -5.05
CA GLU A 57 -4.92 -10.24 -4.49
C GLU A 57 -4.74 -9.75 -3.06
N PRO A 58 -3.68 -8.95 -2.79
CA PRO A 58 -3.58 -8.31 -1.48
C PRO A 58 -4.66 -7.23 -1.38
N ASP A 59 -4.97 -6.85 -0.15
CA ASP A 59 -5.96 -5.80 0.07
C ASP A 59 -5.32 -4.41 -0.03
N TRP A 60 -4.04 -4.32 0.29
CA TRP A 60 -3.36 -3.04 0.45
C TRP A 60 -1.91 -3.19 0.04
N ILE A 61 -1.40 -2.25 -0.72
CA ILE A 61 0.01 -2.28 -1.16
C ILE A 61 0.67 -0.97 -0.77
N LEU A 62 1.81 -1.08 -0.09
CA LEU A 62 2.63 0.08 0.27
C LEU A 62 3.70 0.25 -0.78
N LEU A 63 3.73 1.44 -1.39
CA LEU A 63 4.75 1.80 -2.38
C LEU A 63 5.87 2.50 -1.63
N ASP A 64 6.93 1.76 -1.33
CA ASP A 64 8.03 2.26 -0.50
C ASP A 64 9.10 2.94 -1.33
N ASN A 65 9.32 4.22 -1.09
CA ASN A 65 10.33 5.02 -1.77
C ASN A 65 10.21 5.00 -3.30
N CYS A 66 8.98 4.95 -3.81
CA CYS A 66 8.75 4.98 -5.24
C CYS A 66 8.78 6.42 -5.75
N SER A 67 9.21 6.59 -6.99
CA SER A 67 9.18 7.90 -7.64
C SER A 67 7.74 8.29 -7.97
N ILE A 68 7.50 9.56 -8.22
CA ILE A 68 6.18 10.04 -8.63
C ILE A 68 5.73 9.32 -9.91
N SER A 69 6.65 9.17 -10.85
CA SER A 69 6.38 8.46 -12.09
C SER A 69 5.92 7.03 -11.84
N ASP A 70 6.61 6.32 -10.95
CA ASP A 70 6.23 4.95 -10.62
C ASP A 70 4.91 4.88 -9.85
N MET A 71 4.61 5.88 -9.03
CA MET A 71 3.32 5.93 -8.34
C MET A 71 2.18 6.06 -9.33
N VAL A 72 2.33 6.93 -10.34
CA VAL A 72 1.31 7.08 -11.38
C VAL A 72 1.11 5.77 -12.13
N ARG A 73 2.22 5.11 -12.48
CA ARG A 73 2.15 3.81 -13.15
C ARG A 73 1.47 2.76 -12.27
N ALA A 74 1.81 2.76 -10.98
CA ALA A 74 1.23 1.82 -10.03
C ALA A 74 -0.29 1.97 -9.94
N VAL A 75 -0.76 3.21 -9.89
CA VAL A 75 -2.20 3.48 -9.83
C VAL A 75 -2.90 2.91 -11.07
N LYS A 76 -2.30 3.12 -12.24
CA LYS A 76 -2.88 2.61 -13.49
C LYS A 76 -2.87 1.08 -13.54
N ILE A 77 -1.79 0.48 -13.09
CA ILE A 77 -1.65 -0.98 -13.11
C ILE A 77 -2.60 -1.64 -12.12
N ALA A 78 -2.71 -1.07 -10.93
CA ALA A 78 -3.55 -1.65 -9.88
C ALA A 78 -5.03 -1.60 -10.21
N LYS A 79 -5.49 -0.56 -10.93
CA LYS A 79 -6.89 -0.43 -11.34
C LYS A 79 -7.87 -0.66 -10.20
N GLN A 80 -7.54 -0.14 -9.04
CA GLN A 80 -8.37 -0.26 -7.84
C GLN A 80 -8.54 -1.69 -7.31
N LYS A 81 -7.71 -2.61 -7.75
CA LYS A 81 -7.76 -3.99 -7.22
C LYS A 81 -7.22 -4.07 -5.80
N ALA A 82 -6.41 -3.10 -5.39
CA ALA A 82 -5.86 -3.01 -4.05
C ALA A 82 -5.75 -1.54 -3.71
N LYS A 83 -5.80 -1.22 -2.41
CA LYS A 83 -5.51 0.14 -1.97
C LYS A 83 -4.03 0.39 -2.06
N LEU A 84 -3.64 1.57 -2.48
CA LEU A 84 -2.23 1.94 -2.61
C LEU A 84 -1.89 3.03 -1.61
N GLU A 85 -0.79 2.83 -0.90
CA GLU A 85 -0.30 3.80 0.06
C GLU A 85 1.13 4.17 -0.32
N ALA A 86 1.40 5.47 -0.48
CA ALA A 86 2.77 5.94 -0.73
C ALA A 86 3.47 6.13 0.61
N SER A 87 4.69 5.63 0.73
CA SER A 87 5.47 5.78 1.96
C SER A 87 6.94 6.00 1.65
N GLY A 88 7.66 6.50 2.66
CA GLY A 88 9.09 6.78 2.53
C GLY A 88 9.38 8.12 1.88
N GLY A 89 10.32 8.86 2.43
CA GLY A 89 10.84 10.08 1.82
C GLY A 89 9.89 11.26 1.71
N ILE A 90 8.73 11.19 2.33
CA ILE A 90 7.75 12.27 2.25
C ILE A 90 7.98 13.23 3.40
N SER A 91 8.43 14.44 3.11
CA SER A 91 8.86 15.34 4.16
C SER A 91 8.27 16.74 4.11
N ASP A 92 7.68 17.18 3.00
CA ASP A 92 7.19 18.54 2.93
C ASP A 92 5.89 18.64 2.13
N ALA A 93 5.28 19.83 2.18
CA ALA A 93 3.98 20.05 1.55
C ALA A 93 3.99 19.91 0.04
N ASP A 94 5.07 20.37 -0.62
CA ASP A 94 5.15 20.29 -2.07
C ASP A 94 5.17 18.84 -2.54
N ASN A 95 5.97 18.04 -1.85
CA ASN A 95 6.06 16.62 -2.14
C ASN A 95 4.72 15.93 -1.88
N LEU A 96 4.06 16.31 -0.81
CA LEU A 96 2.76 15.76 -0.47
C LEU A 96 1.73 16.00 -1.58
N LEU A 97 1.68 17.23 -2.11
CA LEU A 97 0.74 17.56 -3.17
C LEU A 97 1.01 16.76 -4.43
N GLU A 98 2.28 16.63 -4.81
CA GLU A 98 2.63 15.84 -5.99
C GLU A 98 2.23 14.38 -5.83
N ILE A 99 2.46 13.82 -4.65
CA ILE A 99 2.09 12.44 -4.38
C ILE A 99 0.57 12.27 -4.40
N ALA A 100 -0.15 13.23 -3.81
CA ALA A 100 -1.60 13.18 -3.78
C ALA A 100 -2.18 13.16 -5.21
N LYS A 101 -1.56 13.88 -6.14
CA LYS A 101 -2.03 13.94 -7.52
C LYS A 101 -1.82 12.64 -8.28
N THR A 102 -1.00 11.72 -7.78
CA THR A 102 -0.75 10.45 -8.46
C THR A 102 -1.97 9.53 -8.46
N GLY A 103 -2.87 9.74 -7.51
CA GLY A 103 -4.05 8.90 -7.39
C GLY A 103 -3.94 7.82 -6.33
N VAL A 104 -2.85 7.80 -5.54
CA VAL A 104 -2.75 6.85 -4.44
C VAL A 104 -3.85 7.12 -3.42
N ASP A 105 -4.24 6.09 -2.68
CA ASP A 105 -5.35 6.19 -1.73
C ASP A 105 -4.92 6.76 -0.39
N PHE A 106 -3.68 6.50 0.01
CA PHE A 106 -3.17 6.92 1.32
C PHE A 106 -1.72 7.37 1.21
N ILE A 107 -1.30 8.17 2.18
CA ILE A 107 0.08 8.66 2.25
C ILE A 107 0.56 8.49 3.69
N SER A 108 1.72 7.87 3.87
CA SER A 108 2.36 7.73 5.18
C SER A 108 3.41 8.81 5.34
N MET A 109 3.32 9.57 6.41
CA MET A 109 4.26 10.64 6.70
C MET A 109 4.96 10.34 8.03
N GLY A 110 6.21 9.88 7.94
CA GLY A 110 6.91 9.44 9.13
C GLY A 110 6.18 8.27 9.76
N GLU A 111 5.75 8.41 10.99
CA GLU A 111 5.03 7.34 11.68
C GLU A 111 3.51 7.48 11.56
N LEU A 112 3.04 8.52 10.87
CA LEU A 112 1.62 8.78 10.74
C LEU A 112 1.15 8.45 9.34
N THR A 113 0.00 7.79 9.27
CA THR A 113 -0.65 7.53 8.00
C THR A 113 -1.79 8.52 7.82
N LYS A 114 -1.80 9.20 6.68
CA LYS A 114 -2.88 10.13 6.33
C LYS A 114 -3.78 9.46 5.31
N ASN A 115 -5.05 9.38 5.64
CA ASN A 115 -6.05 8.88 4.71
C ASN A 115 -6.41 9.99 3.74
N ILE A 116 -5.97 9.85 2.50
CA ILE A 116 -6.21 10.88 1.48
C ILE A 116 -7.22 10.34 0.48
N LYS A 117 -8.47 10.67 0.69
CA LYS A 117 -9.53 10.31 -0.24
C LYS A 117 -9.72 11.44 -1.25
N ALA A 118 -10.44 11.17 -2.32
CA ALA A 118 -10.64 12.17 -3.38
C ALA A 118 -11.11 13.52 -2.84
N VAL A 119 -12.02 13.51 -1.89
CA VAL A 119 -12.54 14.75 -1.33
C VAL A 119 -11.46 15.48 -0.52
N ASP A 120 -10.59 14.72 0.15
CA ASP A 120 -9.51 15.32 0.94
C ASP A 120 -8.44 15.91 0.02
N LEU A 121 -8.24 15.32 -1.15
CA LEU A 121 -7.30 15.86 -2.13
C LEU A 121 -7.73 17.25 -2.59
N SER A 122 -9.03 17.49 -2.70
CA SER A 122 -9.53 18.82 -3.04
C SER A 122 -9.07 19.86 -2.04
N LEU A 123 -9.09 19.52 -0.77
CA LEU A 123 -8.66 20.43 0.28
C LEU A 123 -7.17 20.73 0.20
N LEU A 124 -6.37 19.74 -0.19
CA LEU A 124 -4.94 19.93 -0.32
C LEU A 124 -4.57 20.78 -1.53
N LEU A 125 -5.40 20.72 -2.58
CA LEU A 125 -5.12 21.44 -3.82
C LEU A 125 -5.62 22.87 -3.80
N ASP A 126 -6.48 23.21 -2.90
CA ASP A 126 -6.96 24.56 -2.73
C ASP A 126 -5.92 25.42 -2.00
#